data_f7494481d3380f0017b602fec29bb17f
#
_entry.id   f7494481d3380f0017b602fec29bb17f
#
_cell.length_a   1.000
_cell.length_b   1.000
_cell.length_c   1.000
_cell.angle_alpha   90.00
_cell.angle_beta   90.00
_cell.angle_gamma   90.00
#
_symmetry.space_group_name_H-M   'P 1'
#
loop_
_entity.id
_entity.type
_entity.pdbx_description
1 polymer ?
#
loop_
_entity_poly.entity_id
_entity_poly.type
_entity_poly.pdbx_seq_one_letter_code
_entity_poly.pdbx_strand_id
1 'polypeptide(L)'
;MNRSDAAIPSLAACIGLMKQYGMLSNIRHHSLIVARLADQLHHGLCTVSPDRLQADRRMVISGALLHDIAKTPCLNSACDHAKAGAEICRRHNYPEIAAIVEQHVRLWDFDPARYEQGNFTAREIVYYADKRVQHNMVVPLDQRLEYILDHYGKGLPERQKLIRENFDRCITLELHLFRWLPFDSADLGRF
;
A
#
# COMPACT_ATOMS: atom_id res chain seq x y z
N MET A 1 -28.03 4.08 10.81
CA MET A 1 -27.45 4.72 9.61
C MET A 1 -26.83 3.63 8.77
N ASN A 2 -27.43 3.30 7.61
CA ASN A 2 -26.89 2.33 6.69
C ASN A 2 -25.46 2.75 6.29
N ARG A 3 -24.48 1.89 6.53
CA ARG A 3 -23.22 1.96 5.77
C ARG A 3 -23.65 1.79 4.31
N SER A 4 -23.57 2.87 3.52
CA SER A 4 -23.70 2.73 2.07
C SER A 4 -22.72 1.64 1.66
N ASP A 5 -23.20 0.61 0.93
CA ASP A 5 -22.34 -0.40 0.31
C ASP A 5 -21.39 0.30 -0.66
N ALA A 6 -20.29 0.83 -0.13
CA ALA A 6 -19.23 1.42 -0.94
C ALA A 6 -18.69 0.28 -1.83
N ALA A 7 -18.86 0.43 -3.14
CA ALA A 7 -18.51 -0.63 -4.07
C ALA A 7 -17.00 -0.90 -4.03
N ILE A 8 -16.62 -2.15 -3.78
CA ILE A 8 -15.23 -2.60 -3.93
C ILE A 8 -15.08 -3.15 -5.36
N PRO A 9 -14.11 -2.64 -6.15
CA PRO A 9 -13.93 -3.11 -7.52
C PRO A 9 -13.53 -4.59 -7.55
N SER A 10 -14.07 -5.34 -8.50
CA SER A 10 -13.60 -6.70 -8.79
C SER A 10 -12.19 -6.67 -9.39
N LEU A 11 -11.48 -7.81 -9.38
CA LEU A 11 -10.18 -7.94 -10.04
C LEU A 11 -10.26 -7.54 -11.53
N ALA A 12 -11.32 -7.94 -12.23
CA ALA A 12 -11.52 -7.56 -13.62
C ALA A 12 -11.69 -6.04 -13.79
N ALA A 13 -12.41 -5.38 -12.87
CA ALA A 13 -12.55 -3.93 -12.86
C ALA A 13 -11.20 -3.24 -12.59
N CYS A 14 -10.40 -3.72 -11.64
CA CYS A 14 -9.06 -3.19 -11.38
C CYS A 14 -8.16 -3.29 -12.62
N ILE A 15 -8.12 -4.45 -13.29
CA ILE A 15 -7.35 -4.64 -14.52
C ILE A 15 -7.87 -3.74 -15.65
N GLY A 16 -9.19 -3.58 -15.77
CA GLY A 16 -9.81 -2.63 -16.70
C GLY A 16 -9.35 -1.19 -16.48
N LEU A 17 -9.36 -0.73 -15.23
CA LEU A 17 -8.89 0.60 -14.85
C LEU A 17 -7.39 0.78 -15.11
N MET A 18 -6.55 -0.21 -14.78
CA MET A 18 -5.12 -0.15 -15.10
C MET A 18 -4.86 0.06 -16.59
N LYS A 19 -5.66 -0.59 -17.47
CA LYS A 19 -5.58 -0.42 -18.91
C LYS A 19 -6.10 0.94 -19.34
N GLN A 20 -7.27 1.35 -18.85
CA GLN A 20 -7.92 2.63 -19.17
C GLN A 20 -7.03 3.83 -18.84
N TYR A 21 -6.30 3.79 -17.72
CA TYR A 21 -5.39 4.87 -17.29
C TYR A 21 -3.95 4.66 -17.77
N GLY A 22 -3.74 3.74 -18.69
CA GLY A 22 -2.45 3.55 -19.37
C GLY A 22 -1.29 3.18 -18.44
N MET A 23 -1.56 2.44 -17.34
CA MET A 23 -0.48 2.02 -16.44
C MET A 23 0.58 1.24 -17.22
N LEU A 24 1.84 1.68 -17.15
CA LEU A 24 2.98 1.02 -17.79
C LEU A 24 3.16 -0.42 -17.25
N SER A 25 3.71 -1.29 -18.08
CA SER A 25 3.87 -2.71 -17.76
C SER A 25 4.65 -2.95 -16.46
N ASN A 26 5.74 -2.20 -16.24
CA ASN A 26 6.54 -2.28 -15.00
C ASN A 26 5.76 -1.82 -13.77
N ILE A 27 4.91 -0.79 -13.87
CA ILE A 27 4.06 -0.32 -12.77
C ILE A 27 2.97 -1.35 -12.45
N ARG A 28 2.35 -1.94 -13.48
CA ARG A 28 1.38 -3.03 -13.29
C ARG A 28 2.01 -4.24 -12.62
N HIS A 29 3.24 -4.61 -13.03
CA HIS A 29 3.98 -5.72 -12.43
C HIS A 29 4.26 -5.46 -10.95
N HIS A 30 4.76 -4.25 -10.63
CA HIS A 30 4.93 -3.81 -9.25
C HIS A 30 3.63 -3.95 -8.44
N SER A 31 2.53 -3.42 -8.95
CA SER A 31 1.22 -3.48 -8.25
C SER A 31 0.72 -4.92 -8.05
N LEU A 32 1.01 -5.84 -8.96
CA LEU A 32 0.67 -7.25 -8.79
C LEU A 32 1.48 -7.91 -7.65
N ILE A 33 2.76 -7.58 -7.52
CA ILE A 33 3.60 -8.08 -6.43
C ILE A 33 3.15 -7.48 -5.10
N VAL A 34 2.89 -6.17 -5.06
CA VAL A 34 2.33 -5.51 -3.87
C VAL A 34 1.01 -6.17 -3.44
N ALA A 35 0.13 -6.49 -4.40
CA ALA A 35 -1.14 -7.17 -4.11
C ALA A 35 -0.93 -8.59 -3.55
N ARG A 36 0.05 -9.35 -4.04
CA ARG A 36 0.40 -10.68 -3.49
C ARG A 36 0.93 -10.57 -2.06
N LEU A 37 1.82 -9.60 -1.78
CA LEU A 37 2.33 -9.38 -0.42
C LEU A 37 1.22 -8.93 0.53
N ALA A 38 0.37 -8.00 0.10
CA ALA A 38 -0.75 -7.51 0.88
C ALA A 38 -1.75 -8.63 1.20
N ASP A 39 -1.99 -9.55 0.25
CA ASP A 39 -2.82 -10.74 0.45
C ASP A 39 -2.19 -11.73 1.44
N GLN A 40 -0.87 -11.97 1.35
CA GLN A 40 -0.14 -12.81 2.31
C GLN A 40 -0.22 -12.25 3.74
N LEU A 41 0.00 -10.95 3.91
CA LEU A 41 -0.14 -10.27 5.20
C LEU A 41 -1.56 -10.38 5.74
N HIS A 42 -2.56 -10.08 4.92
CA HIS A 42 -3.96 -10.19 5.30
C HIS A 42 -4.32 -11.61 5.73
N HIS A 43 -3.91 -12.61 4.96
CA HIS A 43 -4.16 -14.03 5.28
C HIS A 43 -3.52 -14.43 6.60
N GLY A 44 -2.24 -14.04 6.82
CA GLY A 44 -1.55 -14.32 8.08
C GLY A 44 -2.22 -13.68 9.29
N LEU A 45 -2.65 -12.42 9.20
CA LEU A 45 -3.39 -11.73 10.25
C LEU A 45 -4.74 -12.40 10.55
N CYS A 46 -5.49 -12.82 9.52
CA CYS A 46 -6.73 -13.58 9.68
C CYS A 46 -6.51 -14.92 10.38
N THR A 47 -5.40 -15.59 10.10
CA THR A 47 -5.10 -16.90 10.68
C THR A 47 -4.83 -16.81 12.17
N VAL A 48 -4.12 -15.75 12.62
CA VAL A 48 -3.74 -15.56 14.03
C VAL A 48 -4.86 -14.89 14.84
N SER A 49 -5.59 -13.96 14.24
CA SER A 49 -6.58 -13.16 14.95
C SER A 49 -7.77 -12.79 14.04
N PRO A 50 -8.64 -13.78 13.70
CA PRO A 50 -9.74 -13.57 12.73
C PRO A 50 -10.73 -12.49 13.18
N ASP A 51 -10.98 -12.37 14.47
CA ASP A 51 -11.96 -11.41 15.02
C ASP A 51 -11.43 -9.97 15.14
N ARG A 52 -10.13 -9.76 14.97
CA ARG A 52 -9.49 -8.46 15.16
C ARG A 52 -9.21 -7.72 13.86
N LEU A 53 -9.04 -8.43 12.76
CA LEU A 53 -8.75 -7.81 11.47
C LEU A 53 -10.00 -7.14 10.90
N GLN A 54 -9.97 -5.82 10.77
CA GLN A 54 -11.08 -5.03 10.22
C GLN A 54 -11.01 -4.86 8.69
N ALA A 55 -9.94 -5.32 8.04
CA ALA A 55 -9.74 -5.16 6.62
C ALA A 55 -10.47 -6.26 5.81
N ASP A 56 -11.35 -5.87 4.88
CA ASP A 56 -11.87 -6.79 3.86
C ASP A 56 -10.74 -7.16 2.88
N ARG A 57 -10.54 -8.46 2.63
CA ARG A 57 -9.52 -8.99 1.70
C ARG A 57 -9.64 -8.38 0.30
N ARG A 58 -10.88 -8.19 -0.20
CA ARG A 58 -11.11 -7.58 -1.52
C ARG A 58 -10.64 -6.14 -1.54
N MET A 59 -10.85 -5.40 -0.46
CA MET A 59 -10.38 -4.01 -0.31
C MET A 59 -8.85 -3.95 -0.30
N VAL A 60 -8.18 -4.85 0.42
CA VAL A 60 -6.71 -4.95 0.46
C VAL A 60 -6.16 -5.21 -0.94
N ILE A 61 -6.66 -6.22 -1.64
CA ILE A 61 -6.19 -6.59 -2.98
C ILE A 61 -6.45 -5.47 -3.99
N SER A 62 -7.66 -4.92 -4.01
CA SER A 62 -8.04 -3.86 -4.96
C SER A 62 -7.26 -2.57 -4.69
N GLY A 63 -7.07 -2.21 -3.43
CA GLY A 63 -6.23 -1.07 -3.03
C GLY A 63 -4.78 -1.25 -3.48
N ALA A 64 -4.21 -2.43 -3.28
CA ALA A 64 -2.86 -2.75 -3.71
C ALA A 64 -2.70 -2.75 -5.24
N LEU A 65 -3.68 -3.25 -5.98
CA LEU A 65 -3.68 -3.20 -7.44
C LEU A 65 -3.73 -1.75 -7.97
N LEU A 66 -4.51 -0.88 -7.33
CA LEU A 66 -4.78 0.47 -7.83
C LEU A 66 -3.92 1.57 -7.18
N HIS A 67 -3.06 1.26 -6.17
CA HIS A 67 -2.32 2.28 -5.43
C HIS A 67 -1.52 3.23 -6.33
N ASP A 68 -0.94 2.74 -7.40
CA ASP A 68 -0.11 3.47 -8.36
C ASP A 68 -0.85 3.84 -9.68
N ILE A 69 -2.21 3.83 -9.71
CA ILE A 69 -3.01 4.00 -10.94
C ILE A 69 -2.72 5.29 -11.68
N ALA A 70 -2.39 6.37 -10.99
CA ALA A 70 -2.06 7.65 -11.58
C ALA A 70 -0.54 7.87 -11.80
N LYS A 71 0.31 6.89 -11.49
CA LYS A 71 1.77 7.07 -11.57
C LYS A 71 2.23 7.34 -13.00
N THR A 72 1.69 6.62 -13.99
CA THR A 72 2.02 6.84 -15.40
C THR A 72 1.69 8.26 -15.88
N PRO A 73 0.47 8.78 -15.73
CA PRO A 73 0.14 10.15 -16.15
C PRO A 73 0.91 11.22 -15.38
N CYS A 74 1.41 10.91 -14.17
CA CYS A 74 2.19 11.84 -13.37
C CYS A 74 3.72 11.78 -13.60
N LEU A 75 4.25 10.89 -14.44
CA LEU A 75 5.70 10.71 -14.62
C LEU A 75 6.42 11.98 -15.08
N ASN A 76 5.80 12.75 -15.98
CA ASN A 76 6.38 13.94 -16.58
C ASN A 76 5.73 15.25 -16.12
N SER A 77 5.12 15.23 -14.95
CA SER A 77 4.41 16.39 -14.40
C SER A 77 4.72 16.56 -12.90
N ALA A 78 4.38 17.72 -12.35
CA ALA A 78 4.49 17.98 -10.91
C ALA A 78 3.30 17.42 -10.10
N CYS A 79 2.52 16.50 -10.68
CA CYS A 79 1.34 15.99 -10.01
C CYS A 79 1.69 15.00 -8.89
N ASP A 80 0.90 15.05 -7.82
CA ASP A 80 0.93 14.06 -6.75
C ASP A 80 0.11 12.84 -7.20
N HIS A 81 0.80 11.74 -7.56
CA HIS A 81 0.14 10.54 -8.09
C HIS A 81 -0.79 9.86 -7.07
N ALA A 82 -0.53 9.99 -5.77
CA ALA A 82 -1.40 9.42 -4.74
C ALA A 82 -2.75 10.17 -4.71
N LYS A 83 -2.71 11.51 -4.70
CA LYS A 83 -3.93 12.34 -4.78
C LYS A 83 -4.68 12.16 -6.10
N ALA A 84 -3.95 12.19 -7.22
CA ALA A 84 -4.55 11.98 -8.54
C ALA A 84 -5.17 10.59 -8.68
N GLY A 85 -4.52 9.55 -8.15
CA GLY A 85 -5.04 8.18 -8.11
C GLY A 85 -6.29 8.04 -7.23
N ALA A 86 -6.30 8.67 -6.07
CA ALA A 86 -7.47 8.72 -5.21
C ALA A 86 -8.66 9.38 -5.91
N GLU A 87 -8.44 10.47 -6.63
CA GLU A 87 -9.49 11.13 -7.41
C GLU A 87 -10.02 10.25 -8.54
N ILE A 88 -9.16 9.48 -9.20
CA ILE A 88 -9.60 8.46 -10.17
C ILE A 88 -10.54 7.47 -9.49
N CYS A 89 -10.16 6.92 -8.33
CA CYS A 89 -10.99 5.97 -7.61
C CYS A 89 -12.34 6.56 -7.18
N ARG A 90 -12.37 7.82 -6.71
CA ARG A 90 -13.62 8.53 -6.35
C ARG A 90 -14.55 8.68 -7.56
N ARG A 91 -14.02 9.06 -8.72
CA ARG A 91 -14.82 9.19 -9.96
C ARG A 91 -15.44 7.87 -10.42
N HIS A 92 -14.82 6.75 -10.08
CA HIS A 92 -15.36 5.41 -10.34
C HIS A 92 -16.24 4.86 -9.20
N ASN A 93 -16.61 5.71 -8.22
CA ASN A 93 -17.42 5.34 -7.06
C ASN A 93 -16.77 4.29 -6.14
N TYR A 94 -15.43 4.39 -5.95
CA TYR A 94 -14.65 3.55 -5.04
C TYR A 94 -13.99 4.39 -3.93
N PRO A 95 -14.75 5.05 -3.04
CA PRO A 95 -14.20 5.97 -2.05
C PRO A 95 -13.27 5.29 -1.03
N GLU A 96 -13.55 4.06 -0.65
CA GLU A 96 -12.69 3.28 0.28
C GLU A 96 -11.33 2.95 -0.36
N ILE A 97 -11.31 2.61 -1.64
CA ILE A 97 -10.06 2.40 -2.38
C ILE A 97 -9.32 3.72 -2.55
N ALA A 98 -10.04 4.83 -2.78
CA ALA A 98 -9.42 6.14 -2.85
C ALA A 98 -8.64 6.49 -1.58
N ALA A 99 -9.18 6.17 -0.39
CA ALA A 99 -8.51 6.39 0.88
C ALA A 99 -7.21 5.57 1.02
N ILE A 100 -7.18 4.35 0.49
CA ILE A 100 -5.96 3.51 0.45
C ILE A 100 -4.93 4.12 -0.51
N VAL A 101 -5.37 4.46 -1.73
CA VAL A 101 -4.51 5.05 -2.77
C VAL A 101 -3.90 6.37 -2.30
N GLU A 102 -4.66 7.23 -1.62
CA GLU A 102 -4.18 8.52 -1.14
C GLU A 102 -3.08 8.40 -0.07
N GLN A 103 -3.12 7.32 0.72
CA GLN A 103 -2.21 7.13 1.86
C GLN A 103 -1.06 6.14 1.60
N HIS A 104 -0.96 5.52 0.41
CA HIS A 104 0.08 4.52 0.17
C HIS A 104 1.51 5.09 0.17
N VAL A 105 1.69 6.36 -0.16
CA VAL A 105 3.00 7.02 -0.08
C VAL A 105 3.33 7.40 1.36
N ARG A 106 2.35 7.97 2.08
CA ARG A 106 2.48 8.43 3.46
C ARG A 106 1.22 8.10 4.24
N LEU A 107 1.38 7.29 5.29
CA LEU A 107 0.29 6.93 6.19
C LEU A 107 0.01 8.08 7.17
N TRP A 108 -1.21 8.63 7.14
CA TRP A 108 -1.61 9.74 8.01
C TRP A 108 -2.18 9.25 9.34
N ASP A 109 -3.01 8.19 9.29
CA ASP A 109 -3.69 7.60 10.44
C ASP A 109 -2.78 6.59 11.16
N PHE A 110 -1.56 7.01 11.53
CA PHE A 110 -0.59 6.17 12.21
C PHE A 110 -0.95 6.08 13.70
N ASP A 111 -1.34 4.89 14.17
CA ASP A 111 -1.81 4.64 15.54
C ASP A 111 -1.18 3.38 16.16
N PRO A 112 -0.01 3.51 16.81
CA PRO A 112 0.67 2.39 17.46
C PRO A 112 -0.18 1.67 18.53
N ALA A 113 -1.04 2.39 19.26
CA ALA A 113 -1.89 1.78 20.29
C ALA A 113 -2.92 0.82 19.67
N ARG A 114 -3.44 1.15 18.50
CA ARG A 114 -4.32 0.28 17.71
C ARG A 114 -3.56 -0.95 17.17
N TYR A 115 -2.30 -0.75 16.72
CA TYR A 115 -1.45 -1.83 16.22
C TYR A 115 -1.05 -2.83 17.31
N GLU A 116 -0.82 -2.36 18.54
CA GLU A 116 -0.56 -3.23 19.70
C GLU A 116 -1.71 -4.19 19.99
N GLN A 117 -2.93 -3.81 19.60
CA GLN A 117 -4.12 -4.64 19.75
C GLN A 117 -4.36 -5.57 18.54
N GLY A 118 -3.49 -5.58 17.55
CA GLY A 118 -3.64 -6.37 16.32
C GLY A 118 -4.69 -5.81 15.34
N ASN A 119 -5.11 -4.56 15.51
CA ASN A 119 -6.10 -3.93 14.67
C ASN A 119 -5.42 -3.17 13.51
N PHE A 120 -5.46 -3.75 12.32
CA PHE A 120 -4.93 -3.17 11.10
C PHE A 120 -6.04 -2.97 10.07
N THR A 121 -5.96 -1.91 9.28
CA THR A 121 -6.85 -1.64 8.15
C THR A 121 -6.16 -1.96 6.83
N ALA A 122 -6.90 -1.94 5.72
CA ALA A 122 -6.33 -2.12 4.40
C ALA A 122 -5.26 -1.07 4.05
N ARG A 123 -5.33 0.13 4.63
CA ARG A 123 -4.35 1.21 4.41
C ARG A 123 -2.96 0.84 4.90
N GLU A 124 -2.85 0.37 6.14
CA GLU A 124 -1.57 -0.06 6.71
C GLU A 124 -0.98 -1.25 5.95
N ILE A 125 -1.82 -2.23 5.61
CA ILE A 125 -1.39 -3.44 4.90
C ILE A 125 -0.83 -3.07 3.51
N VAL A 126 -1.54 -2.24 2.74
CA VAL A 126 -1.10 -1.82 1.41
C VAL A 126 0.11 -0.88 1.48
N TYR A 127 0.10 0.09 2.42
CA TYR A 127 1.23 0.98 2.64
C TYR A 127 2.52 0.20 2.94
N TYR A 128 2.46 -0.77 3.86
CA TYR A 128 3.62 -1.59 4.20
C TYR A 128 4.04 -2.48 3.03
N ALA A 129 3.11 -3.15 2.37
CA ALA A 129 3.41 -4.02 1.23
C ALA A 129 4.12 -3.25 0.09
N ASP A 130 3.70 -2.01 -0.21
CA ASP A 130 4.38 -1.16 -1.21
C ASP A 130 5.83 -0.86 -0.81
N LYS A 131 6.11 -0.59 0.47
CA LYS A 131 7.48 -0.31 0.95
C LYS A 131 8.39 -1.55 0.93
N ARG A 132 7.83 -2.75 0.82
CA ARG A 132 8.57 -4.02 0.70
C ARG A 132 8.85 -4.43 -0.75
N VAL A 133 8.40 -3.64 -1.75
CA VAL A 133 8.62 -3.95 -3.17
C VAL A 133 9.45 -2.87 -3.85
N GLN A 134 10.60 -3.26 -4.40
CA GLN A 134 11.44 -2.42 -5.25
C GLN A 134 11.40 -2.97 -6.68
N HIS A 135 10.83 -2.20 -7.62
CA HIS A 135 10.54 -2.67 -8.99
C HIS A 135 9.63 -3.90 -8.98
N ASN A 136 10.22 -5.09 -9.15
CA ASN A 136 9.56 -6.39 -9.16
C ASN A 136 10.14 -7.37 -8.13
N MET A 137 10.90 -6.88 -7.16
CA MET A 137 11.53 -7.69 -6.11
C MET A 137 11.01 -7.31 -4.74
N VAL A 138 10.86 -8.30 -3.87
CA VAL A 138 10.63 -8.09 -2.44
C VAL A 138 11.97 -7.79 -1.80
N VAL A 139 12.04 -6.68 -1.06
CA VAL A 139 13.29 -6.20 -0.42
C VAL A 139 13.04 -5.83 1.04
N PRO A 140 14.06 -5.86 1.91
CA PRO A 140 13.96 -5.31 3.26
C PRO A 140 13.79 -3.79 3.25
N LEU A 141 13.27 -3.23 4.36
CA LEU A 141 12.95 -1.80 4.44
C LEU A 141 14.18 -0.89 4.34
N ASP A 142 15.33 -1.30 4.86
CA ASP A 142 16.60 -0.58 4.76
C ASP A 142 17.06 -0.42 3.30
N GLN A 143 17.07 -1.50 2.54
CA GLN A 143 17.38 -1.46 1.11
C GLN A 143 16.38 -0.57 0.35
N ARG A 144 15.10 -0.64 0.69
CA ARG A 144 14.07 0.20 0.07
C ARG A 144 14.26 1.68 0.41
N LEU A 145 14.63 1.98 1.65
CA LEU A 145 14.92 3.34 2.10
C LEU A 145 16.10 3.95 1.32
N GLU A 146 17.19 3.23 1.18
CA GLU A 146 18.36 3.68 0.40
C GLU A 146 17.95 4.02 -1.03
N TYR A 147 17.24 3.11 -1.70
CA TYR A 147 16.73 3.35 -3.05
C TYR A 147 15.85 4.62 -3.15
N ILE A 148 14.93 4.81 -2.19
CA ILE A 148 14.03 5.98 -2.18
C ILE A 148 14.81 7.28 -1.92
N LEU A 149 15.81 7.27 -1.04
CA LEU A 149 16.66 8.44 -0.78
C LEU A 149 17.43 8.85 -2.03
N ASP A 150 18.02 7.91 -2.75
CA ASP A 150 18.77 8.17 -3.98
C ASP A 150 17.89 8.73 -5.08
N HIS A 151 16.73 8.10 -5.33
CA HIS A 151 15.87 8.44 -6.47
C HIS A 151 14.97 9.66 -6.21
N TYR A 152 14.49 9.84 -4.99
CA TYR A 152 13.50 10.85 -4.64
C TYR A 152 14.00 11.92 -3.67
N GLY A 153 15.06 11.63 -2.91
CA GLY A 153 15.69 12.60 -1.99
C GLY A 153 16.38 13.74 -2.74
N LYS A 154 16.92 13.46 -3.93
CA LYS A 154 17.57 14.46 -4.83
C LYS A 154 18.60 15.36 -4.12
N GLY A 155 19.28 14.88 -3.08
CA GLY A 155 20.22 15.66 -2.30
C GLY A 155 19.61 16.82 -1.48
N LEU A 156 18.27 16.90 -1.37
CA LEU A 156 17.58 17.95 -0.62
C LEU A 156 17.35 17.50 0.84
N PRO A 157 18.02 18.12 1.84
CA PRO A 157 17.96 17.67 3.24
C PRO A 157 16.56 17.55 3.81
N GLU A 158 15.68 18.52 3.56
CA GLU A 158 14.30 18.51 4.03
C GLU A 158 13.50 17.34 3.46
N ARG A 159 13.70 17.02 2.17
CA ARG A 159 13.04 15.89 1.52
C ARG A 159 13.56 14.56 2.06
N GLN A 160 14.88 14.45 2.27
CA GLN A 160 15.47 13.25 2.86
C GLN A 160 14.99 13.04 4.30
N LYS A 161 14.85 14.11 5.09
CA LYS A 161 14.27 14.06 6.43
C LYS A 161 12.84 13.49 6.39
N LEU A 162 11.97 14.03 5.55
CA LEU A 162 10.59 13.54 5.41
C LEU A 162 10.52 12.07 4.97
N ILE A 163 11.43 11.62 4.08
CA ILE A 163 11.53 10.22 3.67
C ILE A 163 11.91 9.34 4.86
N ARG A 164 12.92 9.73 5.64
CA ARG A 164 13.36 8.97 6.83
C ARG A 164 12.24 8.87 7.87
N GLU A 165 11.60 9.99 8.23
CA GLU A 165 10.45 10.00 9.15
C GLU A 165 9.31 9.08 8.71
N ASN A 166 9.05 9.02 7.40
CA ASN A 166 8.05 8.11 6.85
C ASN A 166 8.48 6.64 6.96
N PHE A 167 9.76 6.34 6.77
CA PHE A 167 10.29 4.99 6.94
C PHE A 167 10.38 4.56 8.41
N ASP A 168 10.66 5.48 9.34
CA ASP A 168 10.62 5.20 10.78
C ASP A 168 9.22 4.74 11.21
N ARG A 169 8.16 5.37 10.67
CA ARG A 169 6.78 4.90 10.87
C ARG A 169 6.55 3.52 10.26
N CYS A 170 7.10 3.26 9.06
CA CYS A 170 6.97 1.97 8.39
C CYS A 170 7.68 0.85 9.17
N ILE A 171 8.87 1.11 9.72
CA ILE A 171 9.61 0.18 10.59
C ILE A 171 8.81 -0.10 11.87
N THR A 172 8.26 0.94 12.49
CA THR A 172 7.39 0.76 13.66
C THR A 172 6.17 -0.09 13.31
N LEU A 173 5.53 0.15 12.17
CA LEU A 173 4.41 -0.66 11.70
C LEU A 173 4.82 -2.11 11.44
N GLU A 174 6.01 -2.36 10.85
CA GLU A 174 6.56 -3.71 10.64
C GLU A 174 6.67 -4.46 11.96
N LEU A 175 7.26 -3.84 12.99
CA LEU A 175 7.40 -4.44 14.31
C LEU A 175 6.06 -4.85 14.93
N HIS A 176 5.02 -4.04 14.73
CA HIS A 176 3.68 -4.39 15.21
C HIS A 176 3.03 -5.48 14.35
N LEU A 177 3.09 -5.40 13.02
CA LEU A 177 2.48 -6.38 12.12
C LEU A 177 3.01 -7.79 12.40
N PHE A 178 4.33 -7.95 12.52
CA PHE A 178 4.95 -9.27 12.66
C PHE A 178 4.77 -9.89 14.05
N ARG A 179 4.30 -9.16 15.05
CA ARG A 179 3.81 -9.76 16.31
C ARG A 179 2.50 -10.54 16.13
N TRP A 180 1.75 -10.23 15.07
CA TRP A 180 0.43 -10.78 14.77
C TRP A 180 0.43 -11.66 13.51
N LEU A 181 1.59 -12.02 13.00
CA LEU A 181 1.76 -12.86 11.83
C LEU A 181 2.41 -14.20 12.22
N PRO A 182 2.05 -15.32 11.55
CA PRO A 182 2.62 -16.63 11.82
C PRO A 182 3.98 -16.87 11.12
N PHE A 183 4.62 -15.82 10.61
CA PHE A 183 5.90 -15.85 9.91
C PHE A 183 6.67 -14.55 10.13
N ASP A 184 7.98 -14.56 9.88
CA ASP A 184 8.85 -13.39 10.03
C ASP A 184 8.88 -12.49 8.78
N SER A 185 9.36 -11.25 8.94
CA SER A 185 9.46 -10.29 7.83
C SER A 185 10.42 -10.77 6.72
N ALA A 186 11.38 -11.63 7.05
CA ALA A 186 12.29 -12.25 6.10
C ALA A 186 11.61 -13.33 5.21
N ASP A 187 10.47 -13.87 5.64
CA ASP A 187 9.71 -14.88 4.90
C ASP A 187 8.62 -14.28 4.02
N LEU A 188 8.40 -12.96 4.14
CA LEU A 188 7.44 -12.26 3.31
C LEU A 188 7.85 -12.34 1.83
N GLY A 189 6.92 -12.80 0.99
CA GLY A 189 7.14 -12.98 -0.46
C GLY A 189 7.73 -14.35 -0.84
N ARG A 190 7.96 -15.24 0.12
CA ARG A 190 8.21 -16.66 -0.17
C ARG A 190 6.87 -17.35 -0.38
N PHE A 191 6.57 -17.64 -1.64
CA PHE A 191 5.29 -18.22 -2.09
C PHE A 191 5.48 -19.67 -2.50
#